data_ca96c527514cdbcd04bea025fa16820e
#
_entry.id   ca96c527514cdbcd04bea025fa16820e
#
_cell.length_a   1.000
_cell.length_b   1.000
_cell.length_c   1.000
_cell.angle_alpha   90.00
_cell.angle_beta   90.00
_cell.angle_gamma   90.00
#
_symmetry.space_group_name_H-M   'P 1'
#
loop_
_entity.id
_entity.type
_entity.pdbx_description
1 polymer ?
#
loop_
_entity_poly.entity_id
_entity_poly.type
_entity_poly.pdbx_seq_one_letter_code
_entity_poly.pdbx_strand_id
1 'polypeptide(L)'
;MPRFFRAPTCLRMKNPLRRFLHRDTVSVLRLEGVIGGGSRLGGGSLTDAGLAPLIESAFGKGKPKAVALVINSPGGSPAQSSLIAARIRRLADEKKVPVHAFVEDVAASGGYWLATAADHIHVDPNSIVGSIGVISASFGFQELLSRQGIERRVHTAGEDKSMLDPFRPERPEDVVRLKELQALIHRNFIEQVTARRGARLTGEKLFSGDIWVGQAGVDVGLADGVGHLVPVMRGLHGEDVRFRLVSPRRPLIRRLGLPGVREVIGAVEERALWARFGLGAP
;
A
#
# COMPACT_ATOMS: atom_id res chain seq x y z
N MET A 1 3.60 -73.49 28.94
CA MET A 1 3.79 -72.54 27.78
C MET A 1 2.57 -71.62 27.70
N PRO A 2 2.64 -70.33 28.05
CA PRO A 2 1.51 -69.41 27.95
C PRO A 2 1.45 -68.78 26.56
N ARG A 3 0.26 -68.80 25.97
CA ARG A 3 -0.06 -68.16 24.67
C ARG A 3 -0.17 -66.62 24.85
N PHE A 4 0.66 -65.86 24.16
CA PHE A 4 0.57 -64.41 24.06
C PHE A 4 -0.58 -64.00 23.11
N PHE A 5 -1.63 -63.39 23.64
CA PHE A 5 -2.65 -62.68 22.89
C PHE A 5 -2.04 -61.36 22.37
N ARG A 6 -1.92 -61.25 21.04
CA ARG A 6 -1.64 -59.97 20.37
C ARG A 6 -2.91 -59.13 20.32
N ALA A 7 -2.90 -57.94 20.92
CA ALA A 7 -3.98 -56.98 20.81
C ALA A 7 -4.05 -56.43 19.36
N PRO A 8 -5.25 -56.20 18.83
CA PRO A 8 -5.40 -55.63 17.47
C PRO A 8 -4.99 -54.19 17.44
N THR A 9 -4.11 -53.81 16.50
CA THR A 9 -3.67 -52.44 16.20
C THR A 9 -4.89 -51.65 15.74
N CYS A 10 -5.34 -50.73 16.55
CA CYS A 10 -6.43 -49.81 16.22
C CYS A 10 -6.00 -48.88 15.10
N LEU A 11 -6.40 -49.19 13.87
CA LEU A 11 -6.29 -48.30 12.73
C LEU A 11 -7.16 -47.06 13.02
N ARG A 12 -6.49 -45.97 13.36
CA ARG A 12 -7.11 -44.64 13.56
C ARG A 12 -7.62 -44.14 12.18
N MET A 13 -8.85 -44.50 11.84
CA MET A 13 -9.54 -43.98 10.66
C MET A 13 -9.57 -42.46 10.70
N LYS A 14 -8.75 -41.85 9.87
CA LYS A 14 -8.78 -40.39 9.64
C LYS A 14 -10.12 -40.03 9.04
N ASN A 15 -11.03 -39.45 9.81
CA ASN A 15 -12.38 -39.09 9.39
C ASN A 15 -12.28 -38.05 8.25
N PRO A 16 -12.67 -38.40 6.99
CA PRO A 16 -12.53 -37.50 5.84
C PRO A 16 -13.37 -36.24 5.98
N LEU A 17 -14.44 -36.23 6.76
CA LEU A 17 -15.26 -35.08 7.04
C LEU A 17 -14.52 -33.99 7.86
N ARG A 18 -13.53 -34.34 8.69
CA ARG A 18 -12.69 -33.37 9.39
C ARG A 18 -11.79 -32.57 8.43
N ARG A 19 -11.41 -33.15 7.30
CA ARG A 19 -10.59 -32.51 6.27
C ARG A 19 -11.37 -31.43 5.50
N PHE A 20 -12.71 -31.53 5.42
CA PHE A 20 -13.58 -30.54 4.79
C PHE A 20 -13.90 -29.34 5.71
N LEU A 21 -13.83 -29.51 7.04
CA LEU A 21 -14.24 -28.50 8.02
C LEU A 21 -13.11 -27.56 8.46
N HIS A 22 -11.83 -27.86 8.17
CA HIS A 22 -10.68 -27.06 8.59
C HIS A 22 -9.67 -26.90 7.46
N ARG A 23 -10.10 -26.23 6.37
CA ARG A 23 -9.12 -25.76 5.38
C ARG A 23 -8.51 -24.46 5.87
N ASP A 24 -7.20 -24.39 5.86
CA ASP A 24 -6.46 -23.18 6.15
C ASP A 24 -6.90 -22.06 5.20
N THR A 25 -7.04 -20.86 5.73
CA THR A 25 -7.54 -19.71 4.96
C THR A 25 -6.50 -18.61 4.99
N VAL A 26 -6.21 -18.04 3.83
CA VAL A 26 -5.46 -16.80 3.66
C VAL A 26 -6.44 -15.69 3.35
N SER A 27 -6.44 -14.64 4.16
CA SER A 27 -7.22 -13.43 3.88
C SER A 27 -6.48 -12.58 2.86
N VAL A 28 -7.15 -12.18 1.79
CA VAL A 28 -6.56 -11.36 0.72
C VAL A 28 -7.16 -9.96 0.80
N LEU A 29 -6.32 -8.97 1.03
CA LEU A 29 -6.68 -7.55 1.09
C LEU A 29 -6.02 -6.82 -0.09
N ARG A 30 -6.82 -6.25 -0.99
CA ARG A 30 -6.31 -5.40 -2.08
C ARG A 30 -6.13 -3.98 -1.61
N LEU A 31 -4.96 -3.43 -1.92
CA LEU A 31 -4.57 -2.04 -1.69
C LEU A 31 -4.21 -1.43 -3.05
N GLU A 32 -5.23 -0.92 -3.74
CA GLU A 32 -5.15 -0.47 -5.12
C GLU A 32 -5.55 1.00 -5.24
N GLY A 33 -4.74 1.79 -5.96
CA GLY A 33 -4.98 3.21 -6.21
C GLY A 33 -4.10 4.15 -5.40
N VAL A 34 -4.41 5.44 -5.46
CA VAL A 34 -3.67 6.52 -4.79
C VAL A 34 -4.02 6.58 -3.31
N ILE A 35 -3.01 6.81 -2.48
CA ILE A 35 -3.16 6.90 -1.02
C ILE A 35 -3.51 8.34 -0.62
N GLY A 36 -4.62 8.52 0.09
CA GLY A 36 -5.06 9.84 0.59
C GLY A 36 -5.63 10.77 -0.46
N GLY A 37 -5.69 10.38 -1.72
CA GLY A 37 -6.29 11.16 -2.81
C GLY A 37 -7.82 11.11 -2.78
N GLY A 38 -8.48 12.19 -3.15
CA GLY A 38 -9.92 12.34 -3.00
C GLY A 38 -10.72 12.07 -4.27
N SER A 39 -10.74 10.87 -4.84
CA SER A 39 -11.79 10.55 -5.82
C SER A 39 -12.85 9.64 -5.19
N ARG A 40 -14.07 10.15 -5.07
CA ARG A 40 -15.24 9.40 -4.54
C ARG A 40 -15.95 8.55 -5.60
N LEU A 41 -15.57 8.65 -6.87
CA LEU A 41 -16.23 7.97 -7.99
C LEU A 41 -15.23 7.09 -8.74
N GLY A 42 -15.25 5.82 -8.49
CA GLY A 42 -14.63 4.81 -9.35
C GLY A 42 -13.37 4.14 -8.80
N GLY A 43 -12.38 4.86 -8.30
CA GLY A 43 -11.22 4.31 -7.59
C GLY A 43 -11.27 4.73 -6.13
N GLY A 44 -11.37 3.82 -5.17
CA GLY A 44 -11.41 4.16 -3.75
C GLY A 44 -10.05 4.70 -3.31
N SER A 45 -9.98 5.97 -2.88
CA SER A 45 -8.79 6.48 -2.20
C SER A 45 -8.44 5.60 -1.00
N LEU A 46 -7.19 5.17 -0.91
CA LEU A 46 -6.69 4.41 0.22
C LEU A 46 -6.51 5.34 1.43
N THR A 47 -7.43 5.28 2.37
CA THR A 47 -7.32 6.01 3.64
C THR A 47 -7.41 5.05 4.81
N ASP A 48 -6.78 5.37 5.93
CA ASP A 48 -6.82 4.54 7.14
C ASP A 48 -8.27 4.30 7.60
N ALA A 49 -9.07 5.37 7.68
CA ALA A 49 -10.47 5.27 8.09
C ALA A 49 -11.31 4.40 7.13
N GLY A 50 -11.07 4.52 5.81
CA GLY A 50 -11.79 3.73 4.80
C GLY A 50 -11.40 2.26 4.82
N LEU A 51 -10.13 1.95 5.10
CA LEU A 51 -9.60 0.59 5.12
C LEU A 51 -9.75 -0.10 6.47
N ALA A 52 -9.97 0.63 7.57
CA ALA A 52 -10.02 0.07 8.92
C ALA A 52 -10.95 -1.15 9.04
N PRO A 53 -12.23 -1.12 8.59
CA PRO A 53 -13.10 -2.28 8.70
C PRO A 53 -12.64 -3.49 7.87
N LEU A 54 -11.96 -3.24 6.74
CA LEU A 54 -11.44 -4.29 5.88
C LEU A 54 -10.21 -4.95 6.51
N ILE A 55 -9.28 -4.13 7.03
CA ILE A 55 -8.10 -4.61 7.72
C ILE A 55 -8.50 -5.43 8.94
N GLU A 56 -9.41 -4.92 9.78
CA GLU A 56 -9.94 -5.66 10.93
C GLU A 56 -10.59 -6.99 10.53
N SER A 57 -11.39 -6.98 9.46
CA SER A 57 -11.98 -8.21 8.92
C SER A 57 -10.92 -9.19 8.40
N ALA A 58 -9.84 -8.69 7.77
CA ALA A 58 -8.77 -9.52 7.25
C ALA A 58 -8.12 -10.35 8.37
N PHE A 59 -7.86 -9.76 9.52
CA PHE A 59 -7.22 -10.41 10.66
C PHE A 59 -8.19 -11.13 11.61
N GLY A 60 -9.46 -10.71 11.67
CA GLY A 60 -10.43 -11.21 12.65
C GLY A 60 -11.28 -12.37 12.15
N LYS A 61 -11.79 -12.30 10.93
CA LYS A 61 -12.78 -13.25 10.43
C LYS A 61 -12.13 -14.56 9.99
N GLY A 62 -12.60 -15.66 10.60
CA GLY A 62 -12.20 -17.02 10.19
C GLY A 62 -10.82 -17.45 10.65
N LYS A 63 -10.14 -16.72 11.53
CA LYS A 63 -8.79 -17.02 12.05
C LYS A 63 -7.82 -17.39 10.91
N PRO A 64 -7.46 -16.47 10.04
CA PRO A 64 -6.62 -16.77 8.89
C PRO A 64 -5.23 -17.22 9.32
N LYS A 65 -4.60 -18.09 8.53
CA LYS A 65 -3.21 -18.51 8.72
C LYS A 65 -2.22 -17.43 8.31
N ALA A 66 -2.62 -16.60 7.34
CA ALA A 66 -1.86 -15.45 6.89
C ALA A 66 -2.80 -14.39 6.31
N VAL A 67 -2.31 -13.16 6.24
CA VAL A 67 -2.92 -12.07 5.46
C VAL A 67 -2.02 -11.79 4.26
N ALA A 68 -2.59 -11.82 3.07
CA ALA A 68 -1.94 -11.42 1.84
C ALA A 68 -2.41 -10.02 1.45
N LEU A 69 -1.48 -9.08 1.36
CA LEU A 69 -1.70 -7.73 0.82
C LEU A 69 -1.40 -7.79 -0.69
N VAL A 70 -2.37 -7.52 -1.52
CA VAL A 70 -2.16 -7.33 -2.96
C VAL A 70 -2.06 -5.84 -3.20
N ILE A 71 -0.90 -5.38 -3.65
CA ILE A 71 -0.58 -3.95 -3.72
C ILE A 71 -0.41 -3.54 -5.17
N ASN A 72 -1.18 -2.52 -5.56
CA ASN A 72 -1.04 -1.83 -6.84
C ASN A 72 -1.25 -0.33 -6.59
N SER A 73 -0.19 0.38 -6.17
CA SER A 73 -0.28 1.78 -5.74
C SER A 73 0.97 2.58 -6.09
N PRO A 74 0.83 3.74 -6.77
CA PRO A 74 1.92 4.66 -7.06
C PRO A 74 2.33 5.49 -5.83
N GLY A 75 1.61 5.35 -4.71
CA GLY A 75 1.83 6.11 -3.48
C GLY A 75 0.78 7.18 -3.22
N GLY A 76 1.18 8.26 -2.57
CA GLY A 76 0.31 9.36 -2.19
C GLY A 76 0.65 9.91 -0.80
N SER A 77 -0.35 10.19 0.04
CA SER A 77 -0.17 10.81 1.35
C SER A 77 0.73 10.01 2.29
N PRO A 78 1.84 10.58 2.77
CA PRO A 78 2.73 9.90 3.72
C PRO A 78 2.04 9.55 5.03
N ALA A 79 1.20 10.44 5.57
CA ALA A 79 0.48 10.19 6.81
C ALA A 79 -0.50 9.03 6.69
N GLN A 80 -1.26 8.95 5.57
CA GLN A 80 -2.17 7.83 5.36
C GLN A 80 -1.41 6.51 5.15
N SER A 81 -0.29 6.54 4.44
CA SER A 81 0.58 5.36 4.26
C SER A 81 1.07 4.82 5.61
N SER A 82 1.55 5.72 6.48
CA SER A 82 2.01 5.38 7.82
C SER A 82 0.88 4.81 8.70
N LEU A 83 -0.28 5.46 8.74
CA LEU A 83 -1.43 5.02 9.53
C LEU A 83 -1.94 3.64 9.12
N ILE A 84 -2.08 3.39 7.81
CA ILE A 84 -2.52 2.10 7.27
C ILE A 84 -1.49 1.00 7.62
N ALA A 85 -0.20 1.26 7.38
CA ALA A 85 0.86 0.31 7.68
C ALA A 85 0.93 -0.01 9.18
N ALA A 86 0.83 0.99 10.05
CA ALA A 86 0.81 0.82 11.49
C ALA A 86 -0.39 -0.01 11.97
N ARG A 87 -1.59 0.22 11.41
CA ARG A 87 -2.79 -0.59 11.72
C ARG A 87 -2.60 -2.05 11.34
N ILE A 88 -2.07 -2.31 10.12
CA ILE A 88 -1.77 -3.68 9.65
C ILE A 88 -0.78 -4.35 10.60
N ARG A 89 0.33 -3.70 10.93
CA ARG A 89 1.34 -4.27 11.83
C ARG A 89 0.79 -4.55 13.22
N ARG A 90 0.09 -3.58 13.82
CA ARG A 90 -0.51 -3.78 15.15
C ARG A 90 -1.40 -5.02 15.18
N LEU A 91 -2.29 -5.19 14.20
CA LEU A 91 -3.18 -6.35 14.15
C LEU A 91 -2.44 -7.65 13.86
N ALA A 92 -1.41 -7.62 13.01
CA ALA A 92 -0.56 -8.78 12.75
C ALA A 92 0.12 -9.27 14.03
N ASP A 93 0.68 -8.35 14.81
CA ASP A 93 1.40 -8.64 16.04
C ASP A 93 0.43 -9.11 17.15
N GLU A 94 -0.71 -8.43 17.35
CA GLU A 94 -1.76 -8.80 18.30
C GLU A 94 -2.35 -10.20 18.02
N LYS A 95 -2.60 -10.51 16.74
CA LYS A 95 -3.22 -11.77 16.32
C LYS A 95 -2.20 -12.86 16.02
N LYS A 96 -0.90 -12.53 15.98
CA LYS A 96 0.20 -13.43 15.59
C LYS A 96 -0.05 -14.07 14.21
N VAL A 97 -0.50 -13.25 13.26
CA VAL A 97 -0.81 -13.65 11.89
C VAL A 97 0.24 -13.05 10.96
N PRO A 98 1.01 -13.87 10.23
CA PRO A 98 2.00 -13.39 9.28
C PRO A 98 1.34 -12.64 8.12
N VAL A 99 2.06 -11.64 7.61
CA VAL A 99 1.61 -10.80 6.50
C VAL A 99 2.57 -10.95 5.32
N HIS A 100 2.02 -11.23 4.15
CA HIS A 100 2.75 -11.30 2.88
C HIS A 100 2.24 -10.23 1.94
N ALA A 101 3.13 -9.43 1.36
CA ALA A 101 2.78 -8.49 0.30
C ALA A 101 3.09 -9.11 -1.07
N PHE A 102 2.19 -8.89 -2.01
CA PHE A 102 2.33 -9.26 -3.42
C PHE A 102 2.11 -7.99 -4.23
N VAL A 103 3.16 -7.54 -4.88
CA VAL A 103 3.12 -6.34 -5.73
C VAL A 103 2.65 -6.76 -7.12
N GLU A 104 1.62 -6.07 -7.62
CA GLU A 104 1.18 -6.19 -9.01
C GLU A 104 2.03 -5.27 -9.89
N ASP A 105 1.45 -4.24 -10.54
CA ASP A 105 2.25 -3.35 -11.41
C ASP A 105 3.24 -2.51 -10.61
N VAL A 106 2.79 -1.92 -9.49
CA VAL A 106 3.62 -0.98 -8.74
C VAL A 106 3.31 -0.95 -7.23
N ALA A 107 4.36 -0.88 -6.44
CA ALA A 107 4.34 -0.45 -5.04
C ALA A 107 5.45 0.60 -4.87
N ALA A 108 5.13 1.85 -5.15
CA ALA A 108 6.11 2.94 -5.15
C ALA A 108 5.75 4.00 -4.12
N SER A 109 6.75 4.70 -3.56
CA SER A 109 6.55 5.75 -2.57
C SER A 109 5.68 5.27 -1.40
N GLY A 110 4.55 5.90 -1.11
CA GLY A 110 3.60 5.44 -0.11
C GLY A 110 3.10 4.01 -0.32
N GLY A 111 3.01 3.54 -1.59
CA GLY A 111 2.70 2.13 -1.91
C GLY A 111 3.77 1.17 -1.40
N TYR A 112 5.04 1.54 -1.50
CA TYR A 112 6.12 0.77 -0.91
C TYR A 112 6.11 0.83 0.62
N TRP A 113 5.74 1.99 1.20
CA TRP A 113 5.50 2.07 2.64
C TRP A 113 4.48 1.03 3.09
N LEU A 114 3.36 0.86 2.35
CA LEU A 114 2.36 -0.18 2.66
C LEU A 114 2.96 -1.59 2.54
N ALA A 115 3.80 -1.84 1.53
CA ALA A 115 4.46 -3.13 1.36
C ALA A 115 5.36 -3.47 2.56
N THR A 116 6.01 -2.48 3.18
CA THR A 116 6.84 -2.69 4.37
C THR A 116 6.04 -3.11 5.62
N ALA A 117 4.72 -3.01 5.60
CA ALA A 117 3.90 -3.59 6.67
C ALA A 117 3.93 -5.13 6.67
N ALA A 118 4.32 -5.76 5.57
CA ALA A 118 4.44 -7.21 5.46
C ALA A 118 5.74 -7.76 6.07
N ASP A 119 5.72 -9.04 6.40
CA ASP A 119 6.91 -9.79 6.85
C ASP A 119 7.74 -10.25 5.65
N HIS A 120 7.06 -10.54 4.52
CA HIS A 120 7.66 -10.89 3.24
C HIS A 120 7.01 -10.11 2.11
N ILE A 121 7.82 -9.63 1.16
CA ILE A 121 7.39 -8.86 -0.02
C ILE A 121 7.77 -9.65 -1.27
N HIS A 122 6.77 -10.01 -2.08
CA HIS A 122 6.94 -10.68 -3.36
C HIS A 122 6.55 -9.74 -4.50
N VAL A 123 7.27 -9.84 -5.60
CA VAL A 123 7.07 -9.01 -6.79
C VAL A 123 6.87 -9.88 -8.03
N ASP A 124 6.14 -9.39 -9.03
CA ASP A 124 6.21 -9.92 -10.39
C ASP A 124 7.55 -9.51 -11.04
N PRO A 125 8.08 -10.23 -12.04
CA PRO A 125 9.28 -9.82 -12.75
C PRO A 125 9.24 -8.40 -13.32
N ASN A 126 8.06 -7.83 -13.55
CA ASN A 126 7.83 -6.51 -14.10
C ASN A 126 7.31 -5.49 -13.06
N SER A 127 7.10 -5.90 -11.82
CA SER A 127 6.64 -5.00 -10.75
C SER A 127 7.67 -3.90 -10.45
N ILE A 128 7.19 -2.69 -10.29
CA ILE A 128 8.01 -1.53 -9.88
C ILE A 128 7.91 -1.36 -8.36
N VAL A 129 9.06 -1.25 -7.68
CA VAL A 129 9.16 -0.97 -6.24
C VAL A 129 10.13 0.16 -5.95
N GLY A 130 10.03 0.76 -4.77
CA GLY A 130 10.96 1.81 -4.33
C GLY A 130 10.34 3.19 -4.37
N SER A 131 10.93 4.14 -5.10
CA SER A 131 10.56 5.57 -5.05
C SER A 131 10.49 6.09 -3.61
N ILE A 132 11.53 5.74 -2.80
CA ILE A 132 11.63 6.16 -1.41
C ILE A 132 12.13 7.59 -1.37
N GLY A 133 11.19 8.51 -1.49
CA GLY A 133 11.42 9.94 -1.57
C GLY A 133 10.15 10.75 -1.35
N VAL A 134 10.28 12.06 -1.29
CA VAL A 134 9.17 13.00 -1.12
C VAL A 134 9.22 14.05 -2.21
N ILE A 135 8.10 14.25 -2.88
CA ILE A 135 7.95 15.29 -3.90
C ILE A 135 6.82 16.23 -3.53
N SER A 136 7.00 17.52 -3.82
CA SER A 136 5.92 18.51 -3.90
C SER A 136 5.97 19.09 -5.30
N ALA A 137 4.84 19.09 -5.98
CA ALA A 137 4.69 19.68 -7.30
C ALA A 137 3.46 20.60 -7.30
N SER A 138 3.62 21.79 -7.84
CA SER A 138 2.55 22.78 -7.97
C SER A 138 2.68 23.55 -9.27
N PHE A 139 1.66 24.33 -9.62
CA PHE A 139 1.68 25.24 -10.76
C PHE A 139 1.69 26.68 -10.25
N GLY A 140 2.45 27.56 -10.91
CA GLY A 140 2.38 29.02 -10.71
C GLY A 140 1.42 29.67 -11.71
N PHE A 141 0.44 30.42 -11.22
CA PHE A 141 -0.57 31.08 -12.04
C PHE A 141 -0.47 32.63 -11.99
N GLN A 142 0.55 33.18 -11.35
CA GLN A 142 0.71 34.60 -11.16
C GLN A 142 0.71 35.41 -12.46
N GLU A 143 1.46 34.96 -13.47
CA GLU A 143 1.51 35.61 -14.76
C GLU A 143 0.19 35.52 -15.53
N LEU A 144 -0.51 34.38 -15.43
CA LEU A 144 -1.82 34.23 -16.04
C LEU A 144 -2.81 35.25 -15.48
N LEU A 145 -2.87 35.40 -14.15
CA LEU A 145 -3.73 36.42 -13.52
C LEU A 145 -3.36 37.83 -13.96
N SER A 146 -2.07 38.16 -13.99
CA SER A 146 -1.59 39.47 -14.44
C SER A 146 -2.00 39.77 -15.87
N ARG A 147 -1.81 38.84 -16.82
CA ARG A 147 -2.19 38.98 -18.22
C ARG A 147 -3.69 39.17 -18.42
N GLN A 148 -4.51 38.60 -17.54
CA GLN A 148 -5.96 38.72 -17.58
C GLN A 148 -6.49 39.94 -16.80
N GLY A 149 -5.60 40.77 -16.24
CA GLY A 149 -5.99 41.94 -15.43
C GLY A 149 -6.69 41.57 -14.12
N ILE A 150 -6.49 40.35 -13.62
CA ILE A 150 -7.09 39.87 -12.38
C ILE A 150 -6.19 40.22 -11.21
N GLU A 151 -6.68 41.03 -10.28
CA GLU A 151 -6.00 41.35 -9.02
C GLU A 151 -6.36 40.36 -7.95
N ARG A 152 -5.35 39.66 -7.37
CA ARG A 152 -5.55 38.81 -6.19
C ARG A 152 -5.23 39.57 -4.92
N ARG A 153 -6.19 39.71 -4.03
CA ARG A 153 -6.05 40.34 -2.71
C ARG A 153 -6.01 39.27 -1.63
N VAL A 154 -4.92 39.23 -0.85
CA VAL A 154 -4.72 38.25 0.24
C VAL A 154 -4.39 39.02 1.50
N HIS A 155 -5.19 38.80 2.53
CA HIS A 155 -4.98 39.35 3.88
C HIS A 155 -4.76 38.16 4.82
N THR A 156 -3.62 38.14 5.50
CA THR A 156 -3.26 37.04 6.43
C THR A 156 -2.94 37.61 7.81
N ALA A 157 -3.22 36.81 8.83
CA ALA A 157 -2.64 36.95 10.14
C ALA A 157 -1.62 35.80 10.32
N GLY A 158 -0.35 36.14 10.52
CA GLY A 158 0.79 35.24 10.47
C GLY A 158 1.54 35.32 9.14
N GLU A 159 2.86 35.53 9.23
CA GLU A 159 3.74 35.87 8.11
C GLU A 159 3.77 34.79 7.03
N ASP A 160 3.78 33.50 7.43
CA ASP A 160 3.92 32.36 6.53
C ASP A 160 2.58 31.72 6.15
N LYS A 161 1.44 32.34 6.48
CA LYS A 161 0.13 31.75 6.22
C LYS A 161 -0.18 31.56 4.73
N SER A 162 0.50 32.31 3.87
CA SER A 162 0.40 32.22 2.39
C SER A 162 1.64 31.59 1.74
N MET A 163 2.39 30.78 2.47
CA MET A 163 3.53 30.04 1.94
C MET A 163 3.13 29.22 0.70
N LEU A 164 3.94 29.30 -0.36
CA LEU A 164 3.74 28.61 -1.64
C LEU A 164 2.37 28.86 -2.30
N ASP A 165 1.82 30.09 -2.14
CA ASP A 165 0.60 30.49 -2.84
C ASP A 165 0.82 30.45 -4.37
N PRO A 166 0.11 29.58 -5.15
CA PRO A 166 0.34 29.41 -6.59
C PRO A 166 -0.01 30.63 -7.43
N PHE A 167 -0.67 31.63 -6.83
CA PHE A 167 -1.06 32.88 -7.50
C PHE A 167 -0.14 34.06 -7.15
N ARG A 168 0.99 33.79 -6.52
CA ARG A 168 2.04 34.75 -6.18
C ARG A 168 3.38 34.28 -6.71
N PRO A 169 4.37 35.19 -6.91
CA PRO A 169 5.75 34.77 -7.15
C PRO A 169 6.23 33.85 -6.04
N GLU A 170 6.93 32.78 -6.41
CA GLU A 170 7.54 31.86 -5.45
C GLU A 170 8.64 32.62 -4.67
N ARG A 171 8.61 32.53 -3.35
CA ARG A 171 9.62 33.12 -2.48
C ARG A 171 10.70 32.09 -2.16
N PRO A 172 12.01 32.43 -2.23
CA PRO A 172 13.09 31.51 -1.89
C PRO A 172 12.97 30.94 -0.48
N GLU A 173 12.49 31.72 0.48
CA GLU A 173 12.29 31.32 1.88
C GLU A 173 11.24 30.18 1.99
N ASP A 174 10.17 30.26 1.20
CA ASP A 174 9.13 29.22 1.15
C ASP A 174 9.70 27.90 0.63
N VAL A 175 10.58 27.97 -0.38
CA VAL A 175 11.26 26.80 -0.93
C VAL A 175 12.20 26.16 0.09
N VAL A 176 12.97 26.96 0.81
CA VAL A 176 13.83 26.46 1.90
C VAL A 176 12.98 25.74 2.94
N ARG A 177 11.90 26.39 3.40
CA ARG A 177 11.01 25.82 4.40
C ARG A 177 10.33 24.54 3.91
N LEU A 178 9.90 24.48 2.65
CA LEU A 178 9.33 23.29 2.04
C LEU A 178 10.34 22.14 2.06
N LYS A 179 11.59 22.38 1.66
CA LYS A 179 12.65 21.36 1.66
C LYS A 179 12.93 20.81 3.06
N GLU A 180 12.91 21.64 4.08
CA GLU A 180 13.03 21.20 5.48
C GLU A 180 11.89 20.23 5.86
N LEU A 181 10.65 20.59 5.55
CA LEU A 181 9.48 19.74 5.82
C LEU A 181 9.56 18.41 5.05
N GLN A 182 9.96 18.45 3.79
CA GLN A 182 10.16 17.26 2.97
C GLN A 182 11.26 16.36 3.56
N ALA A 183 12.36 16.92 4.04
CA ALA A 183 13.46 16.17 4.66
C ALA A 183 13.00 15.42 5.91
N LEU A 184 12.13 16.02 6.73
CA LEU A 184 11.55 15.35 7.90
C LEU A 184 10.68 14.16 7.50
N ILE A 185 9.79 14.34 6.52
CA ILE A 185 8.92 13.26 6.01
C ILE A 185 9.78 12.14 5.38
N HIS A 186 10.80 12.51 4.61
CA HIS A 186 11.71 11.56 3.98
C HIS A 186 12.48 10.75 5.02
N ARG A 187 12.96 11.38 6.09
CA ARG A 187 13.62 10.68 7.20
C ARG A 187 12.70 9.63 7.83
N ASN A 188 11.45 9.99 8.13
CA ASN A 188 10.48 9.04 8.67
C ASN A 188 10.26 7.84 7.73
N PHE A 189 10.28 8.06 6.41
CA PHE A 189 10.17 6.99 5.44
C PHE A 189 11.40 6.08 5.44
N ILE A 190 12.60 6.67 5.47
CA ILE A 190 13.86 5.91 5.59
C ILE A 190 13.87 5.07 6.86
N GLU A 191 13.48 5.63 7.99
CA GLU A 191 13.39 4.92 9.27
C GLU A 191 12.42 3.73 9.19
N GLN A 192 11.24 3.92 8.60
CA GLN A 192 10.28 2.83 8.39
C GLN A 192 10.86 1.70 7.54
N VAL A 193 11.46 2.02 6.40
CA VAL A 193 12.06 1.03 5.50
C VAL A 193 13.22 0.31 6.20
N THR A 194 14.10 1.04 6.84
CA THR A 194 15.24 0.48 7.57
C THR A 194 14.78 -0.43 8.71
N ALA A 195 13.79 -0.02 9.48
CA ALA A 195 13.23 -0.83 10.56
C ALA A 195 12.61 -2.15 10.06
N ARG A 196 11.98 -2.12 8.89
CA ARG A 196 11.29 -3.29 8.34
C ARG A 196 12.15 -4.19 7.45
N ARG A 197 13.10 -3.61 6.73
CA ARG A 197 13.98 -4.35 5.82
C ARG A 197 15.35 -4.67 6.44
N GLY A 198 15.88 -3.76 7.27
CA GLY A 198 17.09 -3.98 8.07
C GLY A 198 18.29 -4.48 7.25
N ALA A 199 18.88 -5.58 7.69
CA ALA A 199 20.06 -6.19 7.06
C ALA A 199 19.81 -6.77 5.64
N ARG A 200 18.56 -6.82 5.17
CA ARG A 200 18.24 -7.22 3.79
C ARG A 200 18.65 -6.17 2.76
N LEU A 201 18.72 -4.89 3.18
CA LEU A 201 19.09 -3.78 2.29
C LEU A 201 20.57 -3.84 1.94
N THR A 202 20.87 -3.98 0.65
CA THR A 202 22.25 -4.12 0.14
C THR A 202 22.60 -3.10 -0.92
N GLY A 203 21.60 -2.33 -1.41
CA GLY A 203 21.79 -1.39 -2.51
C GLY A 203 22.31 -0.03 -2.05
N GLU A 204 23.05 0.63 -2.93
CA GLU A 204 23.31 2.07 -2.86
C GLU A 204 22.10 2.86 -3.37
N LYS A 205 21.97 4.12 -2.98
CA LYS A 205 20.91 5.03 -3.45
C LYS A 205 19.45 4.58 -3.19
N LEU A 206 19.22 3.63 -2.30
CA LEU A 206 17.88 3.13 -1.97
C LEU A 206 16.90 4.24 -1.55
N PHE A 207 17.42 5.32 -1.01
CA PHE A 207 16.66 6.43 -0.45
C PHE A 207 16.75 7.72 -1.31
N SER A 208 17.17 7.60 -2.57
CA SER A 208 17.28 8.73 -3.51
C SER A 208 15.97 9.06 -4.24
N GLY A 209 14.96 8.21 -4.09
CA GLY A 209 13.73 8.27 -4.88
C GLY A 209 13.77 7.41 -6.15
N ASP A 210 14.81 6.60 -6.33
CA ASP A 210 14.94 5.65 -7.44
C ASP A 210 13.92 4.50 -7.35
N ILE A 211 13.76 3.78 -8.46
CA ILE A 211 12.85 2.64 -8.61
C ILE A 211 13.61 1.41 -9.11
N TRP A 212 13.09 0.25 -8.76
CA TRP A 212 13.64 -1.05 -9.17
C TRP A 212 12.52 -1.91 -9.74
N VAL A 213 12.88 -2.76 -10.72
CA VAL A 213 11.92 -3.64 -11.40
C VAL A 213 12.23 -5.08 -11.04
N GLY A 214 11.21 -5.81 -10.58
CA GLY A 214 11.23 -7.24 -10.35
C GLY A 214 12.45 -7.73 -9.58
N GLN A 215 13.28 -8.54 -10.23
CA GLN A 215 14.48 -9.13 -9.62
C GLN A 215 15.45 -8.07 -9.07
N ALA A 216 15.63 -6.93 -9.73
CA ALA A 216 16.49 -5.86 -9.23
C ALA A 216 16.03 -5.34 -7.86
N GLY A 217 14.71 -5.30 -7.60
CA GLY A 217 14.17 -4.97 -6.28
C GLY A 217 14.49 -6.02 -5.21
N VAL A 218 14.61 -7.30 -5.61
CA VAL A 218 15.04 -8.38 -4.72
C VAL A 218 16.54 -8.25 -4.43
N ASP A 219 17.34 -8.01 -5.45
CA ASP A 219 18.82 -7.95 -5.34
C ASP A 219 19.28 -6.83 -4.40
N VAL A 220 18.54 -5.72 -4.37
CA VAL A 220 18.83 -4.59 -3.45
C VAL A 220 18.13 -4.74 -2.08
N GLY A 221 17.38 -5.80 -1.87
CA GLY A 221 16.73 -6.11 -0.60
C GLY A 221 15.39 -5.39 -0.36
N LEU A 222 14.81 -4.74 -1.36
CA LEU A 222 13.48 -4.12 -1.26
C LEU A 222 12.35 -5.15 -1.36
N ALA A 223 12.58 -6.31 -1.97
CA ALA A 223 11.67 -7.45 -1.98
C ALA A 223 12.40 -8.71 -1.50
N ASP A 224 11.65 -9.79 -1.22
CA ASP A 224 12.19 -11.05 -0.72
C ASP A 224 12.25 -12.14 -1.81
N GLY A 225 11.55 -11.92 -2.93
CA GLY A 225 11.57 -12.84 -4.05
C GLY A 225 10.57 -12.49 -5.15
N VAL A 226 10.80 -13.06 -6.31
CA VAL A 226 9.83 -13.03 -7.41
C VAL A 226 8.82 -14.14 -7.19
N GLY A 227 7.52 -13.79 -7.18
CA GLY A 227 6.47 -14.78 -6.96
C GLY A 227 5.07 -14.19 -6.88
N HIS A 228 4.10 -15.00 -7.24
CA HIS A 228 2.69 -14.63 -7.26
C HIS A 228 1.93 -15.20 -6.06
N LEU A 229 0.84 -14.56 -5.66
CA LEU A 229 0.05 -14.86 -4.47
C LEU A 229 -0.31 -16.35 -4.37
N VAL A 230 -0.92 -16.93 -5.42
CA VAL A 230 -1.45 -18.29 -5.33
C VAL A 230 -0.34 -19.32 -5.20
N PRO A 231 0.69 -19.36 -6.07
CA PRO A 231 1.78 -20.34 -5.94
C PRO A 231 2.53 -20.22 -4.61
N VAL A 232 2.87 -19.00 -4.19
CA VAL A 232 3.63 -18.77 -2.94
C VAL A 232 2.82 -19.23 -1.73
N MET A 233 1.55 -18.82 -1.62
CA MET A 233 0.73 -19.17 -0.46
C MET A 233 0.33 -20.64 -0.43
N ARG A 234 0.18 -21.31 -1.58
CA ARG A 234 0.02 -22.77 -1.64
C ARG A 234 1.27 -23.50 -1.20
N GLY A 235 2.44 -23.03 -1.61
CA GLY A 235 3.72 -23.59 -1.16
C GLY A 235 3.88 -23.52 0.37
N LEU A 236 3.41 -22.46 1.00
CA LEU A 236 3.51 -22.24 2.44
C LEU A 236 2.42 -22.96 3.25
N HIS A 237 1.19 -23.06 2.73
CA HIS A 237 0.02 -23.51 3.49
C HIS A 237 -0.68 -24.77 2.89
N GLY A 238 -0.11 -25.32 1.81
CA GLY A 238 -0.65 -26.50 1.11
C GLY A 238 -1.64 -26.15 0.00
N GLU A 239 -1.79 -27.08 -0.95
CA GLU A 239 -2.61 -26.91 -2.17
C GLU A 239 -4.08 -26.62 -1.88
N ASP A 240 -4.61 -27.12 -0.77
CA ASP A 240 -6.02 -26.98 -0.36
C ASP A 240 -6.32 -25.64 0.33
N VAL A 241 -5.34 -24.73 0.48
CA VAL A 241 -5.53 -23.43 1.12
C VAL A 241 -6.59 -22.61 0.38
N ARG A 242 -7.48 -21.97 1.16
CA ARG A 242 -8.54 -21.10 0.63
C ARG A 242 -8.14 -19.64 0.67
N PHE A 243 -8.42 -18.94 -0.40
CA PHE A 243 -8.24 -17.49 -0.47
C PHE A 243 -9.58 -16.79 -0.21
N ARG A 244 -9.63 -15.95 0.82
CA ARG A 244 -10.80 -15.15 1.15
C ARG A 244 -10.52 -13.68 0.82
N LEU A 245 -11.08 -13.22 -0.29
CA LEU A 245 -11.00 -11.81 -0.66
C LEU A 245 -11.81 -10.97 0.35
N VAL A 246 -11.15 -9.99 0.94
CA VAL A 246 -11.77 -9.01 1.83
C VAL A 246 -12.07 -7.76 1.00
N SER A 247 -13.37 -7.56 0.72
CA SER A 247 -13.84 -6.44 -0.10
C SER A 247 -14.92 -5.65 0.62
N PRO A 248 -15.09 -4.35 0.31
CA PRO A 248 -16.18 -3.56 0.85
C PRO A 248 -17.52 -4.18 0.49
N ARG A 249 -18.48 -4.14 1.40
CA ARG A 249 -19.89 -4.43 1.07
C ARG A 249 -20.37 -3.32 0.15
N ARG A 250 -20.58 -3.60 -1.14
CA ARG A 250 -21.12 -2.62 -2.08
C ARG A 250 -22.61 -2.37 -1.76
N PRO A 251 -23.01 -1.16 -1.36
CA PRO A 251 -24.43 -0.82 -1.30
C PRO A 251 -24.99 -0.77 -2.72
N LEU A 252 -26.17 -1.37 -2.93
CA LEU A 252 -26.87 -1.48 -4.23
C LEU A 252 -27.20 -0.11 -4.89
N ILE A 253 -27.22 0.98 -4.12
CA ILE A 253 -27.66 2.32 -4.54
C ILE A 253 -26.62 3.09 -5.39
N ARG A 254 -25.38 2.61 -5.57
CA ARG A 254 -24.28 3.36 -6.20
C ARG A 254 -24.26 3.35 -7.75
N ARG A 255 -25.37 2.95 -8.40
CA ARG A 255 -25.41 2.80 -9.88
C ARG A 255 -25.88 4.03 -10.67
N LEU A 256 -26.20 5.16 -10.05
CA LEU A 256 -26.90 6.29 -10.71
C LEU A 256 -26.29 7.68 -10.40
N GLY A 257 -24.97 7.84 -10.38
CA GLY A 257 -24.36 9.16 -10.19
C GLY A 257 -23.51 9.59 -11.39
N LEU A 258 -23.80 10.76 -11.98
CA LEU A 258 -22.94 11.41 -12.96
C LEU A 258 -21.70 12.01 -12.27
N PRO A 259 -20.50 11.95 -12.88
CA PRO A 259 -19.29 12.51 -12.30
C PRO A 259 -19.33 14.04 -12.20
N GLY A 260 -18.95 14.59 -11.06
CA GLY A 260 -18.83 16.04 -10.84
C GLY A 260 -17.45 16.58 -11.22
N VAL A 261 -17.32 17.91 -11.36
CA VAL A 261 -16.08 18.59 -11.76
C VAL A 261 -14.87 18.25 -10.85
N ARG A 262 -15.09 18.10 -9.55
CA ARG A 262 -14.04 17.70 -8.59
C ARG A 262 -13.46 16.31 -8.86
N GLU A 263 -14.24 15.44 -9.46
CA GLU A 263 -13.86 14.06 -9.78
C GLU A 263 -13.02 14.00 -11.03
N VAL A 264 -13.23 14.90 -11.97
CA VAL A 264 -12.41 15.04 -13.19
C VAL A 264 -11.00 15.52 -12.80
N ILE A 265 -10.88 16.51 -11.92
CA ILE A 265 -9.56 17.01 -11.45
C ILE A 265 -8.82 15.91 -10.69
N GLY A 266 -9.48 15.20 -9.77
CA GLY A 266 -8.85 14.09 -9.06
C GLY A 266 -8.40 12.95 -9.97
N ALA A 267 -9.14 12.67 -11.05
CA ALA A 267 -8.75 11.66 -12.03
C ALA A 267 -7.52 12.08 -12.87
N VAL A 268 -7.34 13.38 -13.12
CA VAL A 268 -6.14 13.89 -13.81
C VAL A 268 -4.91 13.78 -12.90
N GLU A 269 -5.03 14.13 -11.64
CA GLU A 269 -3.95 13.98 -10.65
C GLU A 269 -3.57 12.50 -10.45
N GLU A 270 -4.55 11.63 -10.35
CA GLU A 270 -4.34 10.20 -10.26
C GLU A 270 -3.61 9.65 -11.48
N ARG A 271 -4.07 10.00 -12.70
CA ARG A 271 -3.39 9.62 -13.94
C ARG A 271 -1.95 10.14 -14.01
N ALA A 272 -1.68 11.35 -13.53
CA ALA A 272 -0.33 11.89 -13.50
C ALA A 272 0.60 11.09 -12.57
N LEU A 273 0.10 10.60 -11.44
CA LEU A 273 0.87 9.76 -10.54
C LEU A 273 1.20 8.38 -11.16
N TRP A 274 0.24 7.75 -11.83
CA TRP A 274 0.45 6.49 -12.55
C TRP A 274 1.38 6.66 -13.76
N ALA A 275 1.21 7.74 -14.52
CA ALA A 275 2.02 8.04 -15.71
C ALA A 275 3.52 8.19 -15.39
N ARG A 276 3.90 8.56 -14.15
CA ARG A 276 5.31 8.60 -13.71
C ARG A 276 6.01 7.25 -13.82
N PHE A 277 5.26 6.16 -13.80
CA PHE A 277 5.76 4.79 -13.91
C PHE A 277 5.45 4.17 -15.27
N GLY A 278 4.98 4.95 -16.25
CA GLY A 278 4.58 4.46 -17.57
C GLY A 278 3.27 3.66 -17.56
N LEU A 279 2.48 3.75 -16.48
CA LEU A 279 1.25 3.00 -16.28
C LEU A 279 0.01 3.88 -16.49
N GLY A 280 -1.07 3.28 -16.99
CA GLY A 280 -2.41 3.87 -16.95
C GLY A 280 -3.02 3.68 -15.54
N ALA A 281 -3.89 4.60 -15.11
CA ALA A 281 -4.69 4.37 -13.92
C ALA A 281 -5.63 3.18 -14.14
N PRO A 282 -5.75 2.26 -13.18
CA PRO A 282 -6.57 1.06 -13.28
C PRO A 282 -8.07 1.34 -13.31
#